data_099c17fcf5a9107f37e1358841a983b0
#
_entry.id   099c17fcf5a9107f37e1358841a983b0
#
_cell.length_a   1.000
_cell.length_b   1.000
_cell.length_c   1.000
_cell.angle_alpha   90.00
_cell.angle_beta   90.00
_cell.angle_gamma   90.00
#
_symmetry.space_group_name_H-M   'P 1'
#
loop_
_entity.id
_entity.type
_entity.pdbx_description
1 polymer ?
#
loop_
_entity_poly.entity_id
_entity_poly.type
_entity_poly.pdbx_seq_one_letter_code
_entity_poly.pdbx_strand_id
1 'polypeptide(L)'
;DQESPIARLQSTINHKQSKIPPARVTPASQLEIRPAPEMVSSGIPAIDALTGGLPRGCLTEVCGPASSGRTALLLAALAVATRRGEFCAVVDASDALDPQSVAAAGVDLERLLWVRCGESSPQRERSPWRHSSTSHRAGCDAEKDSSQINQSSDRVGRRFEPRNSESRSENSLEQVLRATDLLLESGGFGLIALDLGDLPPQAARRIPLTTWFRFRRAIEYTPTILLVIEQRPIAGSCSSLLLQLGSPDRPLQRRDAPFTESAHAQLFTGLDITTELIRSRLERKPAGSATAFASKTAWAG
;
A
#
# COMPACT_ATOMS: atom_id res chain seq x y z
N ASP A 1 1.74 -54.23 -26.33
CA ASP A 1 1.76 -53.17 -25.28
C ASP A 1 2.64 -52.02 -25.71
N GLN A 2 2.03 -50.97 -26.25
CA GLN A 2 2.75 -49.77 -26.60
C GLN A 2 2.79 -48.85 -25.39
N GLU A 3 3.95 -48.73 -24.76
CA GLU A 3 4.16 -47.72 -23.73
C GLU A 3 3.78 -46.33 -24.27
N SER A 4 3.00 -45.59 -23.47
CA SER A 4 2.59 -44.25 -23.86
C SER A 4 3.78 -43.31 -24.01
N PRO A 5 3.74 -42.34 -24.93
CA PRO A 5 4.83 -41.35 -25.10
C PRO A 5 5.23 -40.65 -23.80
N ILE A 6 4.28 -40.48 -22.86
CA ILE A 6 4.50 -39.86 -21.56
C ILE A 6 5.35 -40.78 -20.67
N ALA A 7 5.10 -42.10 -20.65
CA ALA A 7 5.88 -43.06 -19.89
C ALA A 7 7.34 -43.12 -20.37
N ARG A 8 7.57 -43.04 -21.68
CA ARG A 8 8.92 -42.99 -22.28
C ARG A 8 9.65 -41.71 -21.86
N LEU A 9 8.99 -40.55 -21.87
CA LEU A 9 9.57 -39.28 -21.42
C LEU A 9 9.93 -39.35 -19.95
N GLN A 10 9.07 -39.90 -19.10
CA GLN A 10 9.35 -40.09 -17.67
C GLN A 10 10.56 -41.00 -17.44
N SER A 11 10.67 -42.12 -18.15
CA SER A 11 11.83 -42.99 -18.02
C SER A 11 13.13 -42.34 -18.51
N THR A 12 13.07 -41.56 -19.59
CA THR A 12 14.24 -40.82 -20.11
C THR A 12 14.73 -39.74 -19.17
N ILE A 13 13.81 -39.02 -18.51
CA ILE A 13 14.14 -37.97 -17.52
C ILE A 13 14.75 -38.58 -16.27
N ASN A 14 14.22 -39.71 -15.81
CA ASN A 14 14.71 -40.41 -14.64
C ASN A 14 16.08 -41.07 -14.85
N HIS A 15 16.47 -41.41 -16.10
CA HIS A 15 17.75 -42.04 -16.41
C HIS A 15 18.91 -41.08 -16.64
N LYS A 16 18.64 -39.79 -16.89
CA LYS A 16 19.70 -38.78 -16.92
C LYS A 16 20.21 -38.51 -15.52
N GLN A 17 21.31 -39.11 -15.12
CA GLN A 17 22.08 -38.76 -13.92
C GLN A 17 22.57 -37.32 -14.01
N SER A 18 21.71 -36.37 -13.76
CA SER A 18 22.09 -34.98 -13.56
C SER A 18 22.14 -34.73 -12.04
N LYS A 19 23.08 -33.89 -11.60
CA LYS A 19 23.16 -33.41 -10.21
C LYS A 19 21.94 -32.63 -9.74
N ILE A 20 20.96 -32.45 -10.63
CA ILE A 20 19.66 -31.82 -10.37
C ILE A 20 18.69 -32.97 -10.07
N PRO A 21 17.92 -32.91 -8.96
CA PRO A 21 16.92 -33.93 -8.67
C PRO A 21 15.98 -34.10 -9.88
N PRO A 22 15.61 -35.35 -10.24
CA PRO A 22 14.83 -35.61 -11.43
C PRO A 22 13.54 -34.77 -11.41
N ALA A 23 13.31 -34.03 -12.48
CA ALA A 23 12.08 -33.27 -12.65
C ALA A 23 10.89 -34.23 -12.56
N ARG A 24 10.01 -34.00 -11.61
CA ARG A 24 8.81 -34.83 -11.44
C ARG A 24 7.87 -34.51 -12.60
N VAL A 25 7.80 -35.39 -13.59
CA VAL A 25 6.87 -35.27 -14.71
C VAL A 25 5.57 -35.94 -14.31
N THR A 26 4.51 -35.13 -14.18
CA THR A 26 3.18 -35.60 -13.81
C THR A 26 2.23 -35.35 -14.98
N PRO A 27 1.46 -36.36 -15.46
CA PRO A 27 0.42 -36.13 -16.44
C PRO A 27 -0.57 -35.07 -15.98
N ALA A 28 -1.05 -34.21 -16.90
CA ALA A 28 -2.01 -33.16 -16.56
C ALA A 28 -3.30 -33.68 -15.92
N SER A 29 -3.71 -34.89 -16.26
CA SER A 29 -4.86 -35.57 -15.66
C SER A 29 -4.67 -35.97 -14.18
N GLN A 30 -3.42 -35.96 -13.69
CA GLN A 30 -3.06 -36.29 -12.30
C GLN A 30 -2.67 -35.04 -11.50
N LEU A 31 -2.74 -33.85 -12.13
CA LEU A 31 -2.52 -32.60 -11.40
C LEU A 31 -3.68 -32.37 -10.44
N GLU A 32 -3.35 -32.18 -9.17
CA GLU A 32 -4.33 -31.77 -8.19
C GLU A 32 -4.88 -30.38 -8.56
N ILE A 33 -6.21 -30.29 -8.65
CA ILE A 33 -6.88 -29.01 -8.82
C ILE A 33 -6.63 -28.21 -7.54
N ARG A 34 -6.02 -27.06 -7.69
CA ARG A 34 -5.78 -26.17 -6.54
C ARG A 34 -7.12 -25.72 -5.97
N PRO A 35 -7.36 -25.87 -4.66
CA PRO A 35 -8.58 -25.36 -4.05
C PRO A 35 -8.63 -23.83 -4.19
N ALA A 36 -9.83 -23.31 -4.36
CA ALA A 36 -10.04 -21.86 -4.38
C ALA A 36 -9.53 -21.26 -3.05
N PRO A 37 -8.88 -20.08 -3.09
CA PRO A 37 -8.39 -19.43 -1.88
C PRO A 37 -9.56 -19.06 -0.95
N GLU A 38 -9.32 -19.13 0.35
CA GLU A 38 -10.24 -18.57 1.33
C GLU A 38 -10.37 -17.05 1.10
N MET A 39 -11.61 -16.59 1.06
CA MET A 39 -11.93 -15.17 0.88
C MET A 39 -12.28 -14.56 2.24
N VAL A 40 -11.66 -13.44 2.56
CA VAL A 40 -11.94 -12.70 3.79
C VAL A 40 -12.38 -11.27 3.49
N SER A 41 -13.20 -10.70 4.37
CA SER A 41 -13.70 -9.35 4.18
C SER A 41 -12.57 -8.33 4.05
N SER A 42 -12.71 -7.41 3.09
CA SER A 42 -11.87 -6.22 2.91
C SER A 42 -12.19 -5.10 3.93
N GLY A 43 -13.29 -5.24 4.67
CA GLY A 43 -13.84 -4.19 5.53
C GLY A 43 -14.75 -3.20 4.80
N ILE A 44 -14.91 -3.33 3.49
CA ILE A 44 -15.76 -2.49 2.66
C ILE A 44 -16.80 -3.38 1.96
N PRO A 45 -18.07 -3.37 2.42
CA PRO A 45 -19.10 -4.28 1.90
C PRO A 45 -19.29 -4.23 0.38
N ALA A 46 -19.15 -3.05 -0.21
CA ALA A 46 -19.28 -2.88 -1.66
C ALA A 46 -18.15 -3.60 -2.42
N ILE A 47 -16.92 -3.59 -1.90
CA ILE A 47 -15.78 -4.32 -2.48
C ILE A 47 -15.98 -5.83 -2.26
N ASP A 48 -16.44 -6.23 -1.07
CA ASP A 48 -16.69 -7.64 -0.77
C ASP A 48 -17.81 -8.21 -1.67
N ALA A 49 -18.84 -7.43 -1.97
CA ALA A 49 -19.88 -7.81 -2.92
C ALA A 49 -19.33 -7.98 -4.35
N LEU A 50 -18.37 -7.12 -4.74
CA LEU A 50 -17.75 -7.15 -6.06
C LEU A 50 -16.78 -8.33 -6.24
N THR A 51 -15.95 -8.61 -5.23
CA THR A 51 -14.81 -9.54 -5.32
C THR A 51 -15.01 -10.85 -4.57
N GLY A 52 -15.94 -10.88 -3.62
CA GLY A 52 -16.06 -11.92 -2.60
C GLY A 52 -15.14 -11.70 -1.40
N GLY A 53 -14.40 -10.58 -1.36
CA GLY A 53 -13.41 -10.23 -0.35
C GLY A 53 -11.97 -10.26 -0.88
N LEU A 54 -11.01 -10.34 0.03
CA LEU A 54 -9.57 -10.46 -0.28
C LEU A 54 -9.14 -11.93 -0.19
N PRO A 55 -8.42 -12.46 -1.20
CA PRO A 55 -8.01 -13.86 -1.23
C PRO A 55 -6.76 -14.11 -0.37
N ARG A 56 -6.80 -15.10 0.54
CA ARG A 56 -5.64 -15.57 1.30
C ARG A 56 -4.63 -16.28 0.41
N GLY A 57 -3.36 -16.22 0.77
CA GLY A 57 -2.27 -16.83 0.00
C GLY A 57 -2.09 -16.21 -1.38
N CYS A 58 -2.59 -14.98 -1.56
CA CYS A 58 -2.59 -14.30 -2.85
C CYS A 58 -2.11 -12.85 -2.73
N LEU A 59 -1.55 -12.35 -3.84
CA LEU A 59 -1.21 -10.95 -4.01
C LEU A 59 -2.39 -10.21 -4.60
N THR A 60 -2.82 -9.16 -3.92
CA THR A 60 -3.86 -8.22 -4.35
C THR A 60 -3.22 -6.86 -4.61
N GLU A 61 -3.41 -6.31 -5.80
CA GLU A 61 -3.03 -4.94 -6.14
C GLU A 61 -4.23 -4.01 -6.02
N VAL A 62 -3.99 -2.84 -5.41
CA VAL A 62 -4.94 -1.74 -5.33
C VAL A 62 -4.27 -0.50 -5.89
N CYS A 63 -4.73 -0.03 -7.02
CA CYS A 63 -4.16 1.11 -7.70
C CYS A 63 -5.16 2.27 -7.88
N GLY A 64 -4.61 3.46 -8.05
CA GLY A 64 -5.40 4.67 -8.28
C GLY A 64 -4.58 5.94 -8.06
N PRO A 65 -5.06 7.10 -8.52
CA PRO A 65 -4.39 8.38 -8.29
C PRO A 65 -4.40 8.77 -6.79
N ALA A 66 -3.72 9.84 -6.45
CA ALA A 66 -3.82 10.43 -5.11
C ALA A 66 -5.30 10.73 -4.79
N SER A 67 -5.67 10.59 -3.53
CA SER A 67 -7.04 10.80 -3.03
C SER A 67 -8.11 9.88 -3.66
N SER A 68 -7.72 8.75 -4.25
CA SER A 68 -8.66 7.76 -4.80
C SER A 68 -9.27 6.82 -3.76
N GLY A 69 -8.91 6.95 -2.47
CA GLY A 69 -9.42 6.08 -1.41
C GLY A 69 -8.56 4.84 -1.13
N ARG A 70 -7.37 4.74 -1.71
CA ARG A 70 -6.43 3.62 -1.47
C ARG A 70 -6.15 3.42 0.03
N THR A 71 -5.85 4.51 0.74
CA THR A 71 -5.63 4.49 2.19
C THR A 71 -6.88 4.07 2.96
N ALA A 72 -8.08 4.48 2.52
CA ALA A 72 -9.33 4.06 3.15
C ALA A 72 -9.53 2.55 3.06
N LEU A 73 -9.23 1.94 1.90
CA LEU A 73 -9.27 0.49 1.75
C LEU A 73 -8.21 -0.21 2.60
N LEU A 74 -6.97 0.31 2.62
CA LEU A 74 -5.91 -0.22 3.46
C LEU A 74 -6.32 -0.25 4.94
N LEU A 75 -6.81 0.88 5.47
CA LEU A 75 -7.22 0.98 6.86
C LEU A 75 -8.41 0.08 7.18
N ALA A 76 -9.39 -0.03 6.28
CA ALA A 76 -10.52 -0.94 6.44
C ALA A 76 -10.08 -2.40 6.51
N ALA A 77 -9.17 -2.83 5.62
CA ALA A 77 -8.63 -4.19 5.61
C ALA A 77 -7.83 -4.50 6.89
N LEU A 78 -6.97 -3.57 7.33
CA LEU A 78 -6.23 -3.68 8.59
C LEU A 78 -7.18 -3.78 9.79
N ALA A 79 -8.19 -2.91 9.86
CA ALA A 79 -9.16 -2.91 10.95
C ALA A 79 -9.93 -4.23 11.07
N VAL A 80 -10.34 -4.81 9.94
CA VAL A 80 -11.03 -6.11 9.97
C VAL A 80 -10.07 -7.23 10.32
N ALA A 81 -8.85 -7.26 9.78
CA ALA A 81 -7.86 -8.28 10.06
C ALA A 81 -7.45 -8.27 11.55
N THR A 82 -7.13 -7.10 12.12
CA THR A 82 -6.77 -6.99 13.53
C THR A 82 -7.92 -7.33 14.47
N ARG A 83 -9.18 -6.98 14.13
CA ARG A 83 -10.38 -7.40 14.89
C ARG A 83 -10.59 -8.92 14.86
N ARG A 84 -10.16 -9.63 13.82
CA ARG A 84 -10.14 -11.11 13.80
C ARG A 84 -9.03 -11.70 14.68
N GLY A 85 -8.21 -10.86 15.32
CA GLY A 85 -7.08 -11.28 16.14
C GLY A 85 -5.80 -11.56 15.35
N GLU A 86 -5.75 -11.22 14.07
CA GLU A 86 -4.60 -11.44 13.21
C GLU A 86 -3.54 -10.36 13.41
N PHE A 87 -2.27 -10.75 13.36
CA PHE A 87 -1.18 -9.79 13.27
C PHE A 87 -1.06 -9.28 11.83
N CYS A 88 -0.87 -7.99 11.69
CA CYS A 88 -0.72 -7.32 10.42
C CYS A 88 0.60 -6.57 10.34
N ALA A 89 1.12 -6.37 9.14
CA ALA A 89 2.28 -5.53 8.89
C ALA A 89 1.99 -4.52 7.78
N VAL A 90 2.48 -3.29 7.95
CA VAL A 90 2.52 -2.27 6.90
C VAL A 90 3.97 -1.89 6.65
N VAL A 91 4.41 -2.05 5.42
CA VAL A 91 5.70 -1.57 4.94
C VAL A 91 5.46 -0.28 4.18
N ASP A 92 5.77 0.83 4.82
CA ASP A 92 5.47 2.19 4.35
C ASP A 92 6.71 2.81 3.70
N ALA A 93 6.66 2.96 2.38
CA ALA A 93 7.77 3.48 1.59
C ALA A 93 8.02 4.97 1.79
N SER A 94 7.01 5.72 2.22
CA SER A 94 7.02 7.20 2.24
C SER A 94 6.96 7.78 3.64
N ASP A 95 6.79 6.92 4.66
CA ASP A 95 6.55 7.35 6.06
C ASP A 95 5.31 8.27 6.17
N ALA A 96 4.27 7.93 5.41
CA ALA A 96 3.05 8.74 5.29
C ALA A 96 1.91 8.26 6.19
N LEU A 97 2.02 7.06 6.76
CA LEU A 97 0.99 6.51 7.63
C LEU A 97 0.88 7.34 8.93
N ASP A 98 -0.34 7.74 9.27
CA ASP A 98 -0.61 8.46 10.51
C ASP A 98 -1.24 7.53 11.56
N PRO A 99 -0.56 7.25 12.68
CA PRO A 99 -1.08 6.35 13.73
C PRO A 99 -2.42 6.78 14.32
N GLN A 100 -2.70 8.08 14.37
CA GLN A 100 -3.98 8.57 14.89
C GLN A 100 -5.12 8.21 13.96
N SER A 101 -4.92 8.41 12.66
CA SER A 101 -5.89 7.99 11.62
C SER A 101 -6.08 6.47 11.59
N VAL A 102 -5.00 5.70 11.79
CA VAL A 102 -5.04 4.24 11.86
C VAL A 102 -5.90 3.78 13.05
N ALA A 103 -5.67 4.36 14.25
CA ALA A 103 -6.45 4.06 15.43
C ALA A 103 -7.92 4.49 15.28
N ALA A 104 -8.18 5.68 14.70
CA ALA A 104 -9.52 6.19 14.44
C ALA A 104 -10.31 5.30 13.46
N ALA A 105 -9.63 4.62 12.53
CA ALA A 105 -10.22 3.63 11.64
C ALA A 105 -10.57 2.30 12.33
N GLY A 106 -10.23 2.14 13.61
CA GLY A 106 -10.53 0.94 14.39
C GLY A 106 -9.53 -0.20 14.21
N VAL A 107 -8.31 0.12 13.82
CA VAL A 107 -7.20 -0.84 13.77
C VAL A 107 -6.63 -1.03 15.18
N ASP A 108 -6.44 -2.28 15.58
CA ASP A 108 -5.75 -2.61 16.83
C ASP A 108 -4.23 -2.44 16.61
N LEU A 109 -3.66 -1.38 17.20
CA LEU A 109 -2.24 -1.05 17.05
C LEU A 109 -1.31 -2.07 17.73
N GLU A 110 -1.78 -2.82 18.72
CA GLU A 110 -0.98 -3.88 19.36
C GLU A 110 -0.75 -5.08 18.43
N ARG A 111 -1.56 -5.17 17.37
CA ARG A 111 -1.46 -6.21 16.34
C ARG A 111 -0.91 -5.69 15.01
N LEU A 112 -0.44 -4.44 14.99
CA LEU A 112 0.09 -3.81 13.78
C LEU A 112 1.59 -3.55 13.91
N LEU A 113 2.38 -4.19 13.06
CA LEU A 113 3.78 -3.85 12.84
C LEU A 113 3.89 -2.81 11.72
N TRP A 114 4.39 -1.64 12.05
CA TRP A 114 4.65 -0.59 11.05
C TRP A 114 6.15 -0.49 10.76
N VAL A 115 6.53 -0.85 9.54
CA VAL A 115 7.91 -0.77 9.03
C VAL A 115 8.04 0.50 8.20
N ARG A 116 8.78 1.46 8.72
CA ARG A 116 8.99 2.78 8.12
C ARG A 116 10.23 2.75 7.25
N CYS A 117 10.07 2.86 5.94
CA CYS A 117 11.15 2.86 4.95
C CYS A 117 11.41 4.24 4.34
N GLY A 118 10.58 5.24 4.65
CA GLY A 118 10.82 6.64 4.29
C GLY A 118 11.93 7.24 5.14
N GLU A 119 12.66 8.22 4.59
CA GLU A 119 13.58 9.03 5.40
C GLU A 119 12.76 9.84 6.40
N SER A 120 12.94 9.55 7.70
CA SER A 120 12.38 10.37 8.76
C SER A 120 12.93 11.78 8.62
N SER A 121 12.11 12.72 8.18
CA SER A 121 12.50 14.12 8.19
C SER A 121 12.66 14.57 9.63
N PRO A 122 13.84 15.06 10.06
CA PRO A 122 14.07 15.46 11.45
C PRO A 122 13.14 16.59 11.93
N GLN A 123 12.34 17.16 11.04
CA GLN A 123 11.43 18.27 11.33
C GLN A 123 10.04 17.84 11.80
N ARG A 124 9.64 16.55 11.66
CA ARG A 124 8.33 16.12 12.17
C ARG A 124 8.30 15.82 13.67
N GLU A 125 9.44 15.65 14.33
CA GLU A 125 9.50 15.41 15.78
C GLU A 125 9.34 16.65 16.67
N ARG A 126 9.22 17.85 16.08
CA ARG A 126 9.14 19.11 16.83
C ARG A 126 7.92 19.92 16.43
N SER A 127 6.75 19.51 16.85
CA SER A 127 5.66 20.43 17.13
C SER A 127 5.10 20.13 18.52
N PRO A 128 5.73 20.67 19.60
CA PRO A 128 5.02 20.79 20.84
C PRO A 128 4.01 21.91 20.63
N TRP A 129 2.74 21.60 20.75
CA TRP A 129 1.70 22.60 20.94
C TRP A 129 2.04 23.39 22.21
N ARG A 130 2.81 24.48 22.05
CA ARG A 130 2.96 25.46 23.11
C ARG A 130 1.65 26.24 23.19
N HIS A 131 0.88 25.99 24.22
CA HIS A 131 -0.08 26.95 24.71
C HIS A 131 0.70 28.20 25.13
N SER A 132 0.79 29.20 24.28
CA SER A 132 1.23 30.52 24.67
C SER A 132 0.05 31.25 25.29
N SER A 133 -0.01 31.19 26.61
CA SER A 133 -0.80 32.13 27.40
C SER A 133 -0.19 33.53 27.20
N THR A 134 -0.89 34.35 26.48
CA THR A 134 -0.62 35.76 26.27
C THR A 134 -0.82 36.50 27.59
N SER A 135 0.24 37.03 28.17
CA SER A 135 0.14 38.17 29.11
C SER A 135 0.61 39.41 28.40
N HIS A 136 -0.35 40.32 28.22
CA HIS A 136 -0.08 41.72 27.82
C HIS A 136 0.87 42.40 28.80
N ARG A 137 1.90 43.07 28.27
CA ARG A 137 2.38 44.34 28.86
C ARG A 137 2.95 45.25 27.79
N ALA A 138 2.38 46.41 27.73
CA ALA A 138 2.78 47.54 26.93
C ALA A 138 4.09 48.17 27.47
N GLY A 139 4.83 48.85 26.62
CA GLY A 139 5.96 49.72 26.96
C GLY A 139 6.71 50.16 25.73
N CYS A 140 6.51 51.42 25.38
CA CYS A 140 7.23 52.16 24.33
C CYS A 140 8.72 52.32 24.69
N ASP A 141 9.62 52.44 23.73
CA ASP A 141 10.29 53.69 23.32
C ASP A 141 11.44 53.39 22.34
N ALA A 142 11.68 54.40 21.54
CA ALA A 142 12.60 54.49 20.43
C ALA A 142 14.09 54.56 20.88
N GLU A 143 15.05 54.19 20.06
CA GLU A 143 15.97 55.11 19.41
C GLU A 143 17.03 54.42 18.58
N LYS A 144 17.49 55.14 17.60
CA LYS A 144 18.50 54.87 16.59
C LYS A 144 19.88 54.55 17.17
N ASP A 145 20.66 53.69 16.52
CA ASP A 145 21.95 54.18 16.00
C ASP A 145 22.54 53.20 14.95
N SER A 146 23.27 53.84 14.07
CA SER A 146 23.87 53.32 12.85
C SER A 146 25.34 52.91 13.08
N SER A 147 25.78 52.04 12.17
CA SER A 147 27.18 51.85 11.73
C SER A 147 28.09 50.93 12.59
N GLN A 148 28.53 49.84 12.07
CA GLN A 148 29.86 49.67 11.44
C GLN A 148 30.10 48.26 10.91
N ILE A 149 30.65 48.25 9.74
CA ILE A 149 31.27 47.21 8.98
C ILE A 149 32.41 46.56 9.80
N ASN A 150 32.50 45.23 9.84
CA ASN A 150 33.81 44.61 9.66
C ASN A 150 33.73 43.18 9.13
N GLN A 151 34.56 42.96 8.15
CA GLN A 151 34.87 41.74 7.43
C GLN A 151 35.63 40.76 8.35
N SER A 152 35.25 39.49 8.33
CA SER A 152 36.24 38.42 8.39
C SER A 152 35.66 37.16 7.79
N SER A 153 36.36 36.75 6.80
CA SER A 153 36.32 35.58 5.96
C SER A 153 36.29 34.25 6.69
N ASP A 154 35.93 33.22 5.92
CA ASP A 154 36.13 31.81 6.09
C ASP A 154 35.18 31.06 7.03
N ARG A 155 33.99 30.80 6.50
CA ARG A 155 33.37 29.51 6.76
C ARG A 155 33.08 28.78 5.43
N VAL A 156 33.92 27.79 5.19
CA VAL A 156 33.78 26.78 4.17
C VAL A 156 32.31 26.46 3.98
N GLY A 157 31.75 26.93 2.87
CA GLY A 157 30.42 26.59 2.44
C GLY A 157 30.38 25.08 2.16
N ARG A 158 29.83 24.29 3.08
CA ARG A 158 29.31 22.99 2.70
C ARG A 158 28.23 23.28 1.68
N ARG A 159 28.59 23.14 0.41
CA ARG A 159 27.67 23.07 -0.71
C ARG A 159 26.61 22.03 -0.33
N PHE A 160 25.43 22.50 -0.05
CA PHE A 160 24.27 21.63 0.08
C PHE A 160 23.99 21.13 -1.34
N GLU A 161 24.62 20.01 -1.71
CA GLU A 161 24.25 19.32 -2.93
C GLU A 161 22.82 18.83 -2.70
N PRO A 162 21.86 19.20 -3.57
CA PRO A 162 20.53 18.60 -3.51
C PRO A 162 20.73 17.09 -3.76
N ARG A 163 20.66 16.30 -2.69
CA ARG A 163 20.64 14.85 -2.84
C ARG A 163 19.49 14.53 -3.79
N ASN A 164 19.81 13.95 -4.92
CA ASN A 164 18.88 13.61 -5.98
C ASN A 164 17.66 12.88 -5.38
N SER A 165 16.47 13.40 -5.63
CA SER A 165 15.21 12.77 -5.19
C SER A 165 15.07 11.32 -5.72
N GLU A 166 15.74 11.00 -6.82
CA GLU A 166 15.80 9.67 -7.40
C GLU A 166 16.59 8.68 -6.54
N SER A 167 17.75 9.06 -6.01
CA SER A 167 18.55 8.18 -5.14
C SER A 167 17.85 7.91 -3.80
N ARG A 168 17.03 8.83 -3.32
CA ARG A 168 16.22 8.65 -2.11
C ARG A 168 15.11 7.63 -2.32
N SER A 169 14.38 7.73 -3.42
CA SER A 169 13.31 6.78 -3.74
C SER A 169 13.85 5.37 -4.01
N GLU A 170 15.05 5.24 -4.55
CA GLU A 170 15.71 3.95 -4.77
C GLU A 170 16.11 3.27 -3.45
N ASN A 171 16.69 4.00 -2.51
CA ASN A 171 17.04 3.48 -1.18
C ASN A 171 15.79 3.05 -0.39
N SER A 172 14.74 3.86 -0.42
CA SER A 172 13.47 3.55 0.21
C SER A 172 12.85 2.28 -0.38
N LEU A 173 12.86 2.16 -1.70
CA LEU A 173 12.35 0.98 -2.40
C LEU A 173 13.11 -0.29 -2.04
N GLU A 174 14.46 -0.24 -1.99
CA GLU A 174 15.27 -1.39 -1.59
C GLU A 174 14.94 -1.83 -0.15
N GLN A 175 14.78 -0.88 0.76
CA GLN A 175 14.38 -1.18 2.14
C GLN A 175 12.99 -1.83 2.20
N VAL A 176 12.03 -1.34 1.43
CA VAL A 176 10.68 -1.93 1.32
C VAL A 176 10.77 -3.37 0.87
N LEU A 177 11.51 -3.65 -0.19
CA LEU A 177 11.63 -5.01 -0.73
C LEU A 177 12.31 -5.97 0.27
N ARG A 178 13.37 -5.53 0.95
CA ARG A 178 14.04 -6.31 2.00
C ARG A 178 13.14 -6.56 3.21
N ALA A 179 12.44 -5.54 3.69
CA ALA A 179 11.50 -5.68 4.80
C ALA A 179 10.38 -6.66 4.44
N THR A 180 9.87 -6.58 3.22
CA THR A 180 8.85 -7.50 2.73
C THR A 180 9.35 -8.94 2.68
N ASP A 181 10.55 -9.19 2.17
CA ASP A 181 11.14 -10.54 2.19
C ASP A 181 11.21 -11.10 3.61
N LEU A 182 11.72 -10.33 4.57
CA LEU A 182 11.83 -10.75 5.98
C LEU A 182 10.45 -11.05 6.61
N LEU A 183 9.44 -10.24 6.34
CA LEU A 183 8.09 -10.46 6.84
C LEU A 183 7.46 -11.72 6.26
N LEU A 184 7.67 -11.96 4.96
CA LEU A 184 7.18 -13.16 4.28
C LEU A 184 7.89 -14.43 4.78
N GLU A 185 9.19 -14.36 5.02
CA GLU A 185 9.98 -15.46 5.59
C GLU A 185 9.61 -15.77 7.04
N SER A 186 9.34 -14.73 7.84
CA SER A 186 8.97 -14.91 9.26
C SER A 186 7.61 -15.56 9.43
N GLY A 187 6.67 -15.31 8.50
CA GLY A 187 5.29 -15.80 8.58
C GLY A 187 4.49 -15.23 9.75
N GLY A 188 3.31 -15.79 10.00
CA GLY A 188 2.48 -15.44 11.15
C GLY A 188 1.60 -14.21 10.97
N PHE A 189 1.64 -13.54 9.82
CA PHE A 189 0.79 -12.40 9.49
C PHE A 189 -0.45 -12.85 8.72
N GLY A 190 -1.61 -12.28 9.08
CA GLY A 190 -2.85 -12.44 8.30
C GLY A 190 -2.87 -11.47 7.10
N LEU A 191 -2.28 -10.27 7.27
CA LEU A 191 -2.18 -9.26 6.22
C LEU A 191 -0.81 -8.57 6.28
N ILE A 192 -0.14 -8.53 5.14
CA ILE A 192 1.04 -7.69 4.91
C ILE A 192 0.69 -6.70 3.82
N ALA A 193 0.78 -5.41 4.11
CA ALA A 193 0.53 -4.34 3.15
C ALA A 193 1.83 -3.63 2.77
N LEU A 194 2.06 -3.45 1.47
CA LEU A 194 3.11 -2.62 0.92
C LEU A 194 2.48 -1.32 0.45
N ASP A 195 2.80 -0.22 1.12
CA ASP A 195 2.35 1.10 0.67
C ASP A 195 3.44 1.78 -0.17
N LEU A 196 3.24 1.71 -1.48
CA LEU A 196 4.06 2.35 -2.52
C LEU A 196 3.33 3.55 -3.13
N GLY A 197 2.19 3.96 -2.53
CA GLY A 197 1.25 4.91 -3.11
C GLY A 197 1.83 6.29 -3.39
N ASP A 198 2.82 6.70 -2.61
CA ASP A 198 3.46 8.01 -2.74
C ASP A 198 4.82 7.95 -3.46
N LEU A 199 5.27 6.74 -3.82
CA LEU A 199 6.47 6.61 -4.65
C LEU A 199 6.21 7.10 -6.08
N PRO A 200 7.21 7.74 -6.72
CA PRO A 200 7.11 8.06 -8.13
C PRO A 200 6.82 6.79 -8.96
N PRO A 201 5.85 6.83 -9.90
CA PRO A 201 5.49 5.64 -10.68
C PRO A 201 6.67 5.03 -11.45
N GLN A 202 7.66 5.84 -11.82
CA GLN A 202 8.88 5.39 -12.49
C GLN A 202 9.76 4.54 -11.57
N ALA A 203 9.85 4.88 -10.27
CA ALA A 203 10.59 4.11 -9.28
C ALA A 203 9.90 2.76 -9.02
N ALA A 204 8.60 2.77 -8.79
CA ALA A 204 7.82 1.56 -8.56
C ALA A 204 7.89 0.57 -9.75
N ARG A 205 7.91 1.06 -10.99
CA ARG A 205 8.06 0.23 -12.21
C ARG A 205 9.42 -0.45 -12.34
N ARG A 206 10.45 0.00 -11.62
CA ARG A 206 11.77 -0.63 -11.63
C ARG A 206 11.81 -1.93 -10.82
N ILE A 207 10.78 -2.23 -10.04
CA ILE A 207 10.69 -3.52 -9.32
C ILE A 207 10.60 -4.64 -10.36
N PRO A 208 11.58 -5.56 -10.37
CA PRO A 208 11.59 -6.66 -11.34
C PRO A 208 10.40 -7.60 -11.14
N LEU A 209 9.83 -8.13 -12.21
CA LEU A 209 8.77 -9.15 -12.12
C LEU A 209 9.20 -10.38 -11.32
N THR A 210 10.49 -10.72 -11.34
CA THR A 210 11.05 -11.82 -10.54
C THR A 210 10.84 -11.61 -9.04
N THR A 211 10.88 -10.36 -8.54
CA THR A 211 10.56 -10.03 -7.14
C THR A 211 9.10 -10.31 -6.84
N TRP A 212 8.18 -9.90 -7.71
CA TRP A 212 6.75 -10.17 -7.56
C TRP A 212 6.44 -11.67 -7.60
N PHE A 213 7.12 -12.44 -8.46
CA PHE A 213 7.01 -13.90 -8.49
C PHE A 213 7.51 -14.53 -7.19
N ARG A 214 8.62 -14.02 -6.62
CA ARG A 214 9.15 -14.49 -5.34
C ARG A 214 8.16 -14.21 -4.21
N PHE A 215 7.63 -13.01 -4.10
CA PHE A 215 6.61 -12.64 -3.11
C PHE A 215 5.34 -13.50 -3.25
N ARG A 216 4.83 -13.64 -4.46
CA ARG A 216 3.69 -14.52 -4.72
C ARG A 216 3.98 -15.94 -4.26
N ARG A 217 5.17 -16.47 -4.56
CA ARG A 217 5.54 -17.83 -4.17
C ARG A 217 5.65 -17.98 -2.65
N ALA A 218 6.14 -16.96 -1.95
CA ALA A 218 6.29 -16.98 -0.49
C ALA A 218 4.95 -17.02 0.24
N ILE A 219 3.91 -16.34 -0.29
CA ILE A 219 2.58 -16.35 0.33
C ILE A 219 1.73 -17.55 -0.09
N GLU A 220 2.11 -18.23 -1.16
CA GLU A 220 1.37 -19.39 -1.68
C GLU A 220 1.23 -20.46 -0.58
N TYR A 221 0.02 -20.95 -0.33
CA TYR A 221 -0.32 -21.91 0.74
C TYR A 221 -0.18 -21.36 2.17
N THR A 222 -0.07 -20.06 2.36
CA THR A 222 -0.12 -19.41 3.67
C THR A 222 -1.47 -18.70 3.87
N PRO A 223 -1.88 -18.38 5.10
CA PRO A 223 -3.07 -17.58 5.35
C PRO A 223 -2.86 -16.09 5.07
N THR A 224 -1.64 -15.69 4.70
CA THR A 224 -1.25 -14.29 4.54
C THR A 224 -1.83 -13.69 3.26
N ILE A 225 -2.42 -12.51 3.35
CA ILE A 225 -2.76 -11.65 2.21
C ILE A 225 -1.62 -10.69 1.99
N LEU A 226 -1.11 -10.60 0.76
CA LEU A 226 -0.17 -9.55 0.37
C LEU A 226 -0.93 -8.46 -0.39
N LEU A 227 -1.13 -7.32 0.24
CA LEU A 227 -1.84 -6.17 -0.32
C LEU A 227 -0.82 -5.12 -0.78
N VAL A 228 -0.85 -4.76 -2.05
CA VAL A 228 0.06 -3.76 -2.64
C VAL A 228 -0.75 -2.53 -3.01
N ILE A 229 -0.38 -1.39 -2.43
CA ILE A 229 -1.01 -0.08 -2.67
C ILE A 229 -0.10 0.73 -3.57
N GLU A 230 -0.63 1.24 -4.68
CA GLU A 230 0.18 1.92 -5.69
C GLU A 230 -0.63 2.89 -6.57
N GLN A 231 0.06 3.66 -7.41
CA GLN A 231 -0.63 4.56 -8.34
C GLN A 231 -1.07 3.88 -9.62
N ARG A 232 -0.31 2.89 -10.09
CA ARG A 232 -0.53 2.14 -11.34
C ARG A 232 -0.12 0.70 -11.17
N PRO A 233 -0.77 -0.26 -11.85
CA PRO A 233 -0.43 -1.68 -11.75
C PRO A 233 1.03 -1.98 -12.10
N ILE A 234 1.74 -2.71 -11.25
CA ILE A 234 3.16 -3.06 -11.41
C ILE A 234 3.46 -4.55 -11.23
N ALA A 235 2.67 -5.30 -10.48
CA ALA A 235 2.94 -6.72 -10.25
C ALA A 235 2.56 -7.63 -11.44
N GLY A 236 1.95 -7.08 -12.47
CA GLY A 236 1.64 -7.78 -13.71
C GLY A 236 0.84 -9.05 -13.50
N SER A 237 1.35 -10.18 -13.98
CA SER A 237 0.68 -11.48 -13.86
C SER A 237 0.78 -12.11 -12.46
N CYS A 238 1.47 -11.50 -11.53
CA CYS A 238 1.63 -12.03 -10.18
C CYS A 238 0.43 -11.73 -9.28
N SER A 239 -0.34 -10.67 -9.58
CA SER A 239 -1.54 -10.36 -8.82
C SER A 239 -2.71 -11.27 -9.20
N SER A 240 -3.38 -11.79 -8.18
CA SER A 240 -4.61 -12.59 -8.32
C SER A 240 -5.85 -11.70 -8.40
N LEU A 241 -5.81 -10.56 -7.74
CA LEU A 241 -6.86 -9.55 -7.74
C LEU A 241 -6.24 -8.18 -8.02
N LEU A 242 -6.81 -7.42 -8.94
CA LEU A 242 -6.42 -6.06 -9.27
C LEU A 242 -7.63 -5.15 -9.24
N LEU A 243 -7.63 -4.21 -8.31
CA LEU A 243 -8.65 -3.19 -8.12
C LEU A 243 -8.10 -1.82 -8.52
N GLN A 244 -8.86 -1.10 -9.30
CA GLN A 244 -8.58 0.29 -9.61
C GLN A 244 -9.58 1.18 -8.90
N LEU A 245 -9.06 2.09 -8.08
CA LEU A 245 -9.85 3.07 -7.36
C LEU A 245 -9.76 4.41 -8.05
N GLY A 246 -10.86 5.14 -8.06
CA GLY A 246 -10.95 6.46 -8.65
C GLY A 246 -12.00 7.31 -7.96
N SER A 247 -12.00 8.58 -8.28
CA SER A 247 -13.17 9.44 -8.05
C SER A 247 -14.20 9.15 -9.12
N PRO A 248 -15.50 9.15 -8.82
CA PRO A 248 -16.47 9.08 -9.87
C PRO A 248 -16.20 10.21 -10.86
N ASP A 249 -16.20 9.90 -12.16
CA ASP A 249 -16.17 10.86 -13.27
C ASP A 249 -17.47 11.71 -13.29
N ARG A 250 -17.74 12.33 -12.18
CA ARG A 250 -18.67 13.43 -12.11
C ARG A 250 -17.82 14.68 -12.27
N PRO A 251 -17.93 15.41 -13.40
CA PRO A 251 -17.58 16.80 -13.35
C PRO A 251 -18.33 17.34 -12.12
N LEU A 252 -17.60 18.06 -11.24
CA LEU A 252 -18.22 18.78 -10.14
C LEU A 252 -19.41 19.52 -10.74
N GLN A 253 -20.54 18.83 -10.87
CA GLN A 253 -21.81 19.49 -11.01
C GLN A 253 -21.91 20.25 -9.71
N ARG A 254 -21.45 21.53 -9.76
CA ARG A 254 -22.00 22.53 -8.90
C ARG A 254 -23.50 22.21 -8.90
N ARG A 255 -23.96 21.59 -7.80
CA ARG A 255 -25.37 21.67 -7.52
C ARG A 255 -25.62 23.15 -7.60
N ASP A 256 -26.49 23.56 -8.53
CA ASP A 256 -27.10 24.86 -8.56
C ASP A 256 -28.02 24.98 -7.33
N ALA A 257 -27.39 24.91 -6.16
CA ALA A 257 -27.95 25.35 -4.92
C ALA A 257 -27.77 26.86 -4.92
N PRO A 258 -28.81 27.63 -4.66
CA PRO A 258 -28.72 29.08 -4.59
C PRO A 258 -27.61 29.42 -3.59
N PHE A 259 -26.69 30.30 -4.02
CA PHE A 259 -25.57 30.80 -3.23
C PHE A 259 -26.10 31.50 -1.96
N THR A 260 -26.29 30.77 -0.88
CA THR A 260 -26.69 31.35 0.41
C THR A 260 -25.74 31.00 1.55
N GLU A 261 -24.73 30.16 1.33
CA GLU A 261 -23.70 29.91 2.36
C GLU A 261 -22.30 30.02 1.74
N SER A 262 -21.43 30.81 2.37
CA SER A 262 -20.06 31.01 1.94
C SER A 262 -19.35 29.65 1.88
N ALA A 263 -18.72 29.38 0.74
CA ALA A 263 -18.00 28.13 0.43
C ALA A 263 -16.94 27.72 1.46
N HIS A 264 -16.58 28.62 2.39
CA HIS A 264 -15.64 28.39 3.49
C HIS A 264 -16.23 27.61 4.68
N ALA A 265 -17.55 27.40 4.72
CA ALA A 265 -18.24 26.70 5.79
C ALA A 265 -18.52 25.23 5.48
N GLN A 266 -18.21 24.73 4.28
CA GLN A 266 -18.40 23.34 3.93
C GLN A 266 -17.19 22.52 4.40
N LEU A 267 -17.32 21.93 5.60
CA LEU A 267 -16.38 20.95 6.07
C LEU A 267 -16.36 19.73 5.13
N PHE A 268 -15.15 19.25 4.81
CA PHE A 268 -14.98 18.01 4.08
C PHE A 268 -15.53 16.85 4.94
N THR A 269 -16.59 16.20 4.49
CA THR A 269 -17.28 15.15 5.26
C THR A 269 -16.93 13.74 4.79
N GLY A 270 -16.34 13.61 3.61
CA GLY A 270 -15.95 12.31 3.08
C GLY A 270 -15.63 12.35 1.58
N LEU A 271 -15.30 11.18 1.06
CA LEU A 271 -14.99 10.93 -0.35
C LEU A 271 -15.93 9.87 -0.90
N ASP A 272 -16.53 10.12 -2.06
CA ASP A 272 -17.15 9.09 -2.88
C ASP A 272 -16.06 8.43 -3.74
N ILE A 273 -15.93 7.13 -3.61
CA ILE A 273 -14.88 6.34 -4.24
C ILE A 273 -15.53 5.32 -5.16
N THR A 274 -15.08 5.29 -6.41
CA THR A 274 -15.41 4.21 -7.35
C THR A 274 -14.32 3.17 -7.36
N THR A 275 -14.70 1.91 -7.45
CA THR A 275 -13.77 0.78 -7.55
C THR A 275 -14.13 -0.04 -8.76
N GLU A 276 -13.17 -0.29 -9.62
CA GLU A 276 -13.28 -1.16 -10.78
C GLU A 276 -12.42 -2.41 -10.59
N LEU A 277 -13.02 -3.57 -10.88
CA LEU A 277 -12.32 -4.84 -10.89
C LEU A 277 -11.67 -5.05 -12.27
N ILE A 278 -10.39 -4.74 -12.37
CA ILE A 278 -9.63 -4.87 -13.62
C ILE A 278 -9.27 -6.33 -13.91
N ARG A 279 -8.94 -7.10 -12.86
CA ARG A 279 -8.54 -8.49 -12.99
C ARG A 279 -8.94 -9.30 -11.77
N SER A 280 -9.49 -10.48 -12.04
CA SER A 280 -9.63 -11.55 -11.06
C SER A 280 -9.16 -12.85 -11.68
N ARG A 281 -8.28 -13.57 -10.99
CA ARG A 281 -7.84 -14.93 -11.33
C ARG A 281 -8.46 -15.97 -10.41
N LEU A 282 -9.47 -15.57 -9.67
CA LEU A 282 -10.24 -16.41 -8.80
C LEU A 282 -11.27 -17.16 -9.66
N GLU A 283 -11.61 -18.38 -9.29
CA GLU A 283 -12.55 -19.20 -10.05
C GLU A 283 -13.95 -18.57 -10.14
N ARG A 284 -14.29 -17.72 -9.17
CA ARG A 284 -15.59 -17.07 -9.13
C ARG A 284 -15.64 -15.91 -10.12
N LYS A 285 -16.52 -16.01 -11.11
CA LYS A 285 -16.84 -14.88 -11.98
C LYS A 285 -17.54 -13.79 -11.17
N PRO A 286 -17.02 -12.55 -11.14
CA PRO A 286 -17.65 -11.47 -10.40
C PRO A 286 -19.04 -11.13 -10.99
N ALA A 287 -19.96 -10.72 -10.13
CA ALA A 287 -21.31 -10.31 -10.53
C ALA A 287 -21.32 -8.98 -11.31
N GLY A 288 -20.25 -8.19 -11.17
CA GLY A 288 -20.08 -6.89 -11.83
C GLY A 288 -18.60 -6.58 -12.03
N SER A 289 -18.31 -5.49 -12.71
CA SER A 289 -16.93 -4.99 -12.92
C SER A 289 -16.61 -3.75 -12.09
N ALA A 290 -17.60 -3.07 -11.54
CA ALA A 290 -17.42 -1.83 -10.78
C ALA A 290 -18.42 -1.70 -9.63
N THR A 291 -18.02 -0.95 -8.62
CA THR A 291 -18.85 -0.57 -7.47
C THR A 291 -18.43 0.81 -6.95
N ALA A 292 -19.20 1.39 -6.04
CA ALA A 292 -18.86 2.63 -5.37
C ALA A 292 -19.12 2.54 -3.86
N PHE A 293 -18.32 3.27 -3.07
CA PHE A 293 -18.50 3.40 -1.64
C PHE A 293 -18.11 4.80 -1.17
N ALA A 294 -18.57 5.19 0.00
CA ALA A 294 -18.23 6.46 0.62
C ALA A 294 -17.26 6.24 1.79
N SER A 295 -16.18 7.01 1.84
CA SER A 295 -15.32 7.15 3.03
C SER A 295 -15.73 8.42 3.76
N LYS A 296 -16.04 8.31 5.05
CA LYS A 296 -16.41 9.43 5.91
C LYS A 296 -15.26 9.85 6.81
N THR A 297 -15.18 11.13 7.13
CA THR A 297 -14.21 11.65 8.09
C THR A 297 -14.73 11.47 9.53
N ALA A 298 -13.81 11.30 10.49
CA ALA A 298 -14.18 11.03 11.89
C ALA A 298 -14.98 12.15 12.56
N TRP A 299 -14.89 13.40 12.07
CA TRP A 299 -15.65 14.55 12.60
C TRP A 299 -17.00 14.77 11.91
N ALA A 300 -17.39 13.90 10.99
CA ALA A 300 -18.65 13.97 10.27
C ALA A 300 -19.77 13.11 10.92
N GLY A 301 -19.56 12.67 12.15
CA GLY A 301 -20.49 11.84 12.92
C GLY A 301 -21.44 12.65 13.79
#